data_62509aae08ab2d16b2bd52ef29d28f21
#
_entry.id   62509aae08ab2d16b2bd52ef29d28f21
#
_cell.length_a   1.000
_cell.length_b   1.000
_cell.length_c   1.000
_cell.angle_alpha   90.00
_cell.angle_beta   90.00
_cell.angle_gamma   90.00
#
_symmetry.space_group_name_H-M   'P 1'
#
loop_
_entity.id
_entity.type
_entity.pdbx_description
1 polymer ?
#
loop_
_entity_poly.entity_id
_entity_poly.type
_entity_poly.pdbx_seq_one_letter_code
_entity_poly.pdbx_strand_id
1 'polypeptide(L)'
;MAKRQFKAESKRLLDLMVNSIYTHKEIFLREIISNASDACDKLCYQALTDDAVGMSRKDFKIEIKVDKERRTLSVSDNGIGMDKEDLENNLGVIASSGSYKFKQEVGDDAKDTDVIGQFGGGFYSAFMVADHITVVTRKYGADAAWMWQSSGADGYTITECERDAVGTDIIMHIKADTDDEKYSEFLESWRLQELVRKYSDYIRFPIRMEVSKTRRKEGSPDDKPEYETYQEEETLNSMVPIWQRRKSSVKPEEYNKFYRDKFHDYADPQKVIAVSAEGAVTYKALLFIPGATPFDYYTKEYEKGLQLYSNGVLIMDKCADLLPEHFRFVRGVVDSPDLSLNISRELLQHDRQLKVIAANLEKKIKSELGKLLKDDREGYEKFWKNFGRQIKYGVVSEYGAHKDLLQDLLLFYSSTEKKPVTLAEYVSRMKEEQKFIYYAAGESLEKIDKLPQTEGLRESGTEILYFTEEVDEFCAQILHTFQDKEFRSVLDQEIEEGAEKKAEEAADAHKAVFDFVKETLGDQVKEVKASARLKSHPVCLTAGEGLSFEMEKYFQAVQPDSAIRAERILELNVEHPAFQALEAAVTADPEKAKKYATLLYDQALLIAGLPLEDPSGYTDLVCELMK
;
A
#
# COMPACT_ATOMS: atom_id res chain seq x y z
N MET A 1 17.71 -49.66 -15.95
CA MET A 1 17.43 -49.48 -14.51
C MET A 1 15.92 -49.38 -14.36
N ALA A 2 15.29 -50.20 -13.51
CA ALA A 2 13.83 -50.11 -13.24
C ALA A 2 13.57 -48.89 -12.37
N LYS A 3 12.72 -47.94 -12.82
CA LYS A 3 12.20 -46.87 -11.98
C LYS A 3 11.40 -47.47 -10.83
N ARG A 4 11.75 -47.12 -9.59
CA ARG A 4 10.97 -47.47 -8.39
C ARG A 4 10.13 -46.28 -7.99
N GLN A 5 8.86 -46.54 -7.61
CA GLN A 5 7.96 -45.49 -7.09
C GLN A 5 8.29 -45.25 -5.61
N PHE A 6 8.14 -44.01 -5.17
CA PHE A 6 8.21 -43.65 -3.76
C PHE A 6 6.99 -44.25 -3.04
N LYS A 7 7.20 -44.78 -1.84
CA LYS A 7 6.12 -45.20 -0.94
C LYS A 7 5.78 -44.04 -0.02
N ALA A 8 4.49 -43.74 0.12
CA ALA A 8 4.02 -42.68 1.01
C ALA A 8 3.52 -43.30 2.35
N GLU A 9 3.88 -42.69 3.46
CA GLU A 9 3.34 -42.98 4.80
C GLU A 9 2.11 -42.08 5.02
N SER A 10 0.91 -42.60 4.75
CA SER A 10 -0.35 -41.83 4.76
C SER A 10 -0.62 -41.11 6.09
N LYS A 11 -0.30 -41.76 7.23
CA LYS A 11 -0.43 -41.18 8.56
C LYS A 11 0.41 -39.92 8.75
N ARG A 12 1.67 -39.97 8.32
CA ARG A 12 2.60 -38.82 8.41
C ARG A 12 2.27 -37.70 7.44
N LEU A 13 1.74 -38.06 6.25
CA LEU A 13 1.27 -37.08 5.30
C LEU A 13 0.05 -36.31 5.81
N LEU A 14 -0.92 -37.01 6.40
CA LEU A 14 -2.08 -36.38 7.01
C LEU A 14 -1.67 -35.46 8.17
N ASP A 15 -0.75 -35.89 9.01
CA ASP A 15 -0.23 -35.10 10.13
C ASP A 15 0.48 -33.85 9.64
N LEU A 16 1.29 -33.93 8.57
CA LEU A 16 1.90 -32.77 7.93
C LEU A 16 0.86 -31.82 7.33
N MET A 17 -0.19 -32.35 6.70
CA MET A 17 -1.26 -31.53 6.12
C MET A 17 -2.05 -30.78 7.20
N VAL A 18 -2.35 -31.43 8.31
CA VAL A 18 -3.13 -30.85 9.42
C VAL A 18 -2.31 -29.82 10.20
N ASN A 19 -1.02 -30.12 10.46
CA ASN A 19 -0.22 -29.32 11.41
C ASN A 19 0.82 -28.39 10.76
N SER A 20 1.07 -28.46 9.44
CA SER A 20 2.16 -27.72 8.81
C SER A 20 1.77 -26.93 7.55
N ILE A 21 0.65 -27.25 6.93
CA ILE A 21 0.26 -26.59 5.66
C ILE A 21 -0.49 -25.30 5.92
N TYR A 22 -1.33 -25.25 6.93
CA TYR A 22 -2.15 -24.08 7.26
C TYR A 22 -1.57 -23.31 8.44
N THR A 23 -1.46 -21.99 8.29
CA THR A 23 -0.94 -21.10 9.34
C THR A 23 -2.01 -20.80 10.39
N HIS A 24 -3.27 -20.67 9.96
CA HIS A 24 -4.40 -20.31 10.81
C HIS A 24 -5.47 -21.41 10.84
N LYS A 25 -5.85 -21.87 12.04
CA LYS A 25 -6.85 -22.92 12.21
C LYS A 25 -8.23 -22.52 11.68
N GLU A 26 -8.60 -21.26 11.80
CA GLU A 26 -9.90 -20.72 11.35
C GLU A 26 -10.20 -20.95 9.86
N ILE A 27 -9.18 -21.24 9.05
CA ILE A 27 -9.30 -21.50 7.61
C ILE A 27 -10.10 -22.79 7.33
N PHE A 28 -10.20 -23.71 8.29
CA PHE A 28 -10.99 -24.92 8.10
C PHE A 28 -12.41 -24.63 7.59
N LEU A 29 -13.06 -23.59 8.15
CA LEU A 29 -14.43 -23.25 7.77
C LEU A 29 -14.51 -22.76 6.31
N ARG A 30 -13.53 -21.97 5.87
CA ARG A 30 -13.38 -21.55 4.47
C ARG A 30 -13.30 -22.75 3.53
N GLU A 31 -12.47 -23.72 3.85
CA GLU A 31 -12.24 -24.90 3.01
C GLU A 31 -13.49 -25.79 2.95
N ILE A 32 -14.17 -26.00 4.07
CA ILE A 32 -15.41 -26.79 4.10
C ILE A 32 -16.54 -26.10 3.33
N ILE A 33 -16.70 -24.78 3.49
CA ILE A 33 -17.70 -24.00 2.72
C ILE A 33 -17.36 -24.01 1.23
N SER A 34 -16.08 -23.91 0.86
CA SER A 34 -15.65 -23.98 -0.54
C SER A 34 -15.99 -25.32 -1.18
N ASN A 35 -15.81 -26.43 -0.46
CA ASN A 35 -16.19 -27.77 -0.93
C ASN A 35 -17.71 -27.90 -1.08
N ALA A 36 -18.49 -27.35 -0.15
CA ALA A 36 -19.95 -27.31 -0.25
C ALA A 36 -20.42 -26.48 -1.44
N SER A 37 -19.78 -25.33 -1.71
CA SER A 37 -20.04 -24.51 -2.89
C SER A 37 -19.76 -25.29 -4.19
N ASP A 38 -18.61 -25.98 -4.28
CA ASP A 38 -18.25 -26.80 -5.42
C ASP A 38 -19.26 -27.93 -5.68
N ALA A 39 -19.79 -28.56 -4.62
CA ALA A 39 -20.83 -29.57 -4.72
C ALA A 39 -22.14 -29.01 -5.28
N CYS A 40 -22.53 -27.80 -4.85
CA CYS A 40 -23.67 -27.09 -5.38
C CYS A 40 -23.45 -26.68 -6.85
N ASP A 41 -22.26 -26.17 -7.23
CA ASP A 41 -21.93 -25.79 -8.60
C ASP A 41 -22.01 -26.99 -9.56
N LYS A 42 -21.53 -28.18 -9.15
CA LYS A 42 -21.61 -29.40 -9.95
C LYS A 42 -23.05 -29.81 -10.26
N LEU A 43 -23.93 -29.81 -9.27
CA LEU A 43 -25.34 -30.15 -9.47
C LEU A 43 -26.07 -29.03 -10.22
N CYS A 44 -25.75 -27.78 -9.97
CA CYS A 44 -26.30 -26.64 -10.70
C CYS A 44 -25.92 -26.69 -12.21
N TYR A 45 -24.68 -27.12 -12.53
CA TYR A 45 -24.25 -27.33 -13.91
C TYR A 45 -25.01 -28.51 -14.53
N GLN A 46 -25.17 -29.63 -13.82
CA GLN A 46 -25.94 -30.77 -14.32
C GLN A 46 -27.40 -30.39 -14.58
N ALA A 47 -27.99 -29.53 -13.76
CA ALA A 47 -29.35 -29.01 -13.96
C ALA A 47 -29.57 -28.19 -15.25
N LEU A 48 -28.48 -27.77 -15.93
CA LEU A 48 -28.57 -27.11 -17.24
C LEU A 48 -28.91 -28.10 -18.37
N THR A 49 -28.64 -29.37 -18.18
CA THR A 49 -28.83 -30.43 -19.22
C THR A 49 -29.78 -31.53 -18.75
N ASP A 50 -30.10 -31.61 -17.48
CA ASP A 50 -30.97 -32.63 -16.89
C ASP A 50 -32.12 -31.97 -16.10
N ASP A 51 -33.29 -31.88 -16.75
CA ASP A 51 -34.49 -31.31 -16.15
C ASP A 51 -34.99 -32.10 -14.92
N ALA A 52 -34.54 -33.37 -14.76
CA ALA A 52 -34.94 -34.19 -13.62
C ALA A 52 -34.31 -33.72 -12.29
N VAL A 53 -33.26 -32.90 -12.33
CA VAL A 53 -32.72 -32.23 -11.12
C VAL A 53 -33.79 -31.37 -10.43
N GLY A 54 -34.65 -30.72 -11.20
CA GLY A 54 -35.80 -29.98 -10.69
C GLY A 54 -35.46 -28.77 -9.81
N MET A 55 -34.19 -28.36 -9.78
CA MET A 55 -33.67 -27.26 -8.97
C MET A 55 -33.15 -26.12 -9.85
N SER A 56 -33.41 -24.91 -9.44
CA SER A 56 -32.82 -23.70 -9.98
C SER A 56 -31.66 -23.21 -9.09
N ARG A 57 -30.81 -22.34 -9.58
CA ARG A 57 -29.69 -21.78 -8.80
C ARG A 57 -30.11 -21.20 -7.44
N LYS A 58 -31.34 -20.72 -7.29
CA LYS A 58 -31.85 -20.13 -6.05
C LYS A 58 -32.20 -21.16 -4.97
N ASP A 59 -32.32 -22.42 -5.37
CA ASP A 59 -32.71 -23.52 -4.48
C ASP A 59 -31.50 -24.15 -3.77
N PHE A 60 -30.29 -23.86 -4.28
CA PHE A 60 -29.04 -24.30 -3.64
C PHE A 60 -28.71 -23.44 -2.45
N LYS A 61 -28.21 -24.09 -1.38
CA LYS A 61 -27.84 -23.45 -0.12
C LYS A 61 -26.77 -24.23 0.62
N ILE A 62 -26.07 -23.52 1.51
CA ILE A 62 -25.15 -24.09 2.50
C ILE A 62 -25.72 -23.71 3.87
N GLU A 63 -25.84 -24.67 4.77
CA GLU A 63 -26.37 -24.45 6.12
C GLU A 63 -25.30 -24.75 7.17
N ILE A 64 -25.13 -23.85 8.14
CA ILE A 64 -24.26 -24.02 9.30
C ILE A 64 -25.12 -24.23 10.54
N LYS A 65 -24.86 -25.31 11.30
CA LYS A 65 -25.57 -25.58 12.55
C LYS A 65 -24.56 -25.87 13.66
N VAL A 66 -24.85 -25.38 14.86
CA VAL A 66 -24.04 -25.56 16.05
C VAL A 66 -24.87 -26.25 17.15
N ASP A 67 -24.32 -27.28 17.73
CA ASP A 67 -24.84 -27.88 18.97
C ASP A 67 -23.72 -27.76 20.04
N LYS A 68 -23.91 -26.78 20.93
CA LYS A 68 -22.92 -26.52 22.02
C LYS A 68 -22.85 -27.66 23.05
N GLU A 69 -23.96 -28.33 23.31
CA GLU A 69 -24.01 -29.40 24.30
C GLU A 69 -23.23 -30.63 23.81
N ARG A 70 -23.37 -30.96 22.53
CA ARG A 70 -22.65 -32.05 21.88
C ARG A 70 -21.28 -31.63 21.33
N ARG A 71 -20.93 -30.35 21.44
CA ARG A 71 -19.73 -29.77 20.85
C ARG A 71 -19.60 -30.05 19.35
N THR A 72 -20.68 -30.00 18.59
CA THR A 72 -20.67 -30.27 17.17
C THR A 72 -20.94 -29.02 16.34
N LEU A 73 -20.17 -28.86 15.28
CA LEU A 73 -20.38 -27.90 14.21
C LEU A 73 -20.65 -28.70 12.94
N SER A 74 -21.79 -28.43 12.27
CA SER A 74 -22.11 -29.07 11.01
C SER A 74 -22.22 -28.04 9.88
N VAL A 75 -21.72 -28.43 8.71
CA VAL A 75 -21.89 -27.69 7.45
C VAL A 75 -22.55 -28.63 6.47
N SER A 76 -23.72 -28.23 5.97
CA SER A 76 -24.57 -29.03 5.10
C SER A 76 -24.75 -28.33 3.76
N ASP A 77 -24.71 -29.08 2.66
CA ASP A 77 -25.06 -28.61 1.33
C ASP A 77 -26.15 -29.49 0.69
N ASN A 78 -26.86 -28.93 -0.27
CA ASN A 78 -27.79 -29.65 -1.12
C ASN A 78 -27.26 -29.79 -2.55
N GLY A 79 -25.94 -29.95 -2.67
CA GLY A 79 -25.23 -30.17 -3.93
C GLY A 79 -25.31 -31.60 -4.43
N ILE A 80 -24.37 -32.00 -5.28
CA ILE A 80 -24.38 -33.28 -6.01
C ILE A 80 -24.28 -34.52 -5.10
N GLY A 81 -23.73 -34.39 -3.88
CA GLY A 81 -23.47 -35.49 -2.97
C GLY A 81 -22.39 -36.46 -3.48
N MET A 82 -22.22 -37.59 -2.77
CA MET A 82 -21.20 -38.59 -3.06
C MET A 82 -21.81 -40.01 -2.87
N ASP A 83 -21.41 -40.96 -3.73
CA ASP A 83 -21.61 -42.37 -3.51
C ASP A 83 -20.41 -42.99 -2.76
N LYS A 84 -20.42 -44.32 -2.59
CA LYS A 84 -19.33 -45.02 -1.87
C LYS A 84 -17.98 -44.86 -2.57
N GLU A 85 -17.96 -44.97 -3.89
CA GLU A 85 -16.74 -44.85 -4.69
C GLU A 85 -16.18 -43.43 -4.64
N ASP A 86 -17.06 -42.43 -4.69
CA ASP A 86 -16.67 -41.01 -4.51
C ASP A 86 -16.06 -40.75 -3.13
N LEU A 87 -16.62 -41.35 -2.05
CA LEU A 87 -16.07 -41.24 -0.70
C LEU A 87 -14.68 -41.84 -0.61
N GLU A 88 -14.49 -43.06 -1.18
CA GLU A 88 -13.18 -43.73 -1.21
C GLU A 88 -12.15 -42.90 -2.02
N ASN A 89 -12.54 -42.34 -3.15
CA ASN A 89 -11.64 -41.62 -4.04
C ASN A 89 -11.36 -40.18 -3.62
N ASN A 90 -12.30 -39.47 -2.98
CA ASN A 90 -12.19 -38.05 -2.64
C ASN A 90 -11.83 -37.81 -1.16
N LEU A 91 -12.29 -38.70 -0.25
CA LEU A 91 -12.01 -38.58 1.19
C LEU A 91 -11.08 -39.69 1.70
N GLY A 92 -10.93 -40.78 0.94
CA GLY A 92 -10.02 -41.89 1.27
C GLY A 92 -8.62 -41.71 0.68
N VAL A 93 -8.43 -40.81 -0.29
CA VAL A 93 -7.15 -40.56 -0.96
C VAL A 93 -6.71 -39.13 -0.69
N ILE A 94 -5.61 -39.00 0.05
CA ILE A 94 -5.02 -37.69 0.38
C ILE A 94 -4.55 -37.02 -0.91
N ALA A 95 -4.90 -35.72 -1.09
CA ALA A 95 -4.61 -34.89 -2.26
C ALA A 95 -5.32 -35.33 -3.57
N SER A 96 -6.48 -35.99 -3.48
CA SER A 96 -7.37 -36.24 -4.62
C SER A 96 -8.51 -35.20 -4.64
N SER A 97 -8.66 -34.47 -5.74
CA SER A 97 -9.72 -33.47 -5.92
C SER A 97 -10.74 -33.92 -6.96
N GLY A 98 -11.97 -34.24 -6.51
CA GLY A 98 -13.10 -34.48 -7.40
C GLY A 98 -13.54 -33.24 -8.17
N SER A 99 -13.29 -32.05 -7.64
CA SER A 99 -13.56 -30.76 -8.30
C SER A 99 -12.58 -30.49 -9.45
N TYR A 100 -11.31 -30.84 -9.28
CA TYR A 100 -10.31 -30.75 -10.36
C TYR A 100 -10.59 -31.72 -11.51
N LYS A 101 -10.99 -32.98 -11.19
CA LYS A 101 -11.39 -33.95 -12.20
C LYS A 101 -12.59 -33.47 -13.00
N PHE A 102 -13.61 -32.96 -12.33
CA PHE A 102 -14.78 -32.38 -12.97
C PHE A 102 -14.42 -31.23 -13.91
N LYS A 103 -13.52 -30.31 -13.50
CA LYS A 103 -13.06 -29.22 -14.35
C LYS A 103 -12.33 -29.72 -15.62
N GLN A 104 -11.58 -30.82 -15.51
CA GLN A 104 -10.92 -31.44 -16.67
C GLN A 104 -11.91 -32.11 -17.63
N GLU A 105 -12.97 -32.72 -17.11
CA GLU A 105 -13.99 -33.42 -17.92
C GLU A 105 -14.88 -32.44 -18.68
N VAL A 106 -15.22 -31.31 -18.09
CA VAL A 106 -16.10 -30.30 -18.70
C VAL A 106 -15.34 -29.39 -19.69
N GLY A 107 -14.01 -29.26 -19.58
CA GLY A 107 -13.17 -28.50 -20.51
C GLY A 107 -13.54 -27.02 -20.63
N ASP A 108 -13.42 -26.45 -21.85
CA ASP A 108 -13.69 -25.02 -22.11
C ASP A 108 -15.16 -24.62 -22.01
N ASP A 109 -16.10 -25.58 -21.98
CA ASP A 109 -17.54 -25.31 -21.76
C ASP A 109 -17.84 -24.94 -20.30
N ALA A 110 -16.87 -25.10 -19.39
CA ALA A 110 -16.97 -24.78 -17.96
C ALA A 110 -16.83 -23.27 -17.62
N LYS A 111 -16.97 -22.37 -18.58
CA LYS A 111 -16.83 -20.91 -18.35
C LYS A 111 -17.78 -20.35 -17.30
N ASP A 112 -18.85 -21.04 -16.99
CA ASP A 112 -19.82 -20.66 -15.94
C ASP A 112 -19.64 -21.43 -14.61
N THR A 113 -18.68 -22.37 -14.51
CA THR A 113 -18.41 -23.10 -13.27
C THR A 113 -17.16 -22.56 -12.60
N ASP A 114 -17.32 -21.85 -11.48
CA ASP A 114 -16.20 -21.30 -10.67
C ASP A 114 -15.76 -22.33 -9.61
N VAL A 115 -15.30 -23.50 -10.03
CA VAL A 115 -14.82 -24.54 -9.12
C VAL A 115 -13.64 -24.01 -8.31
N ILE A 116 -13.80 -24.03 -6.97
CA ILE A 116 -12.85 -23.48 -6.00
C ILE A 116 -11.79 -24.52 -5.60
N GLY A 117 -12.18 -25.76 -5.29
CA GLY A 117 -11.34 -26.82 -4.74
C GLY A 117 -10.47 -27.53 -5.76
N GLN A 118 -9.18 -27.18 -5.86
CA GLN A 118 -8.24 -27.73 -6.86
C GLN A 118 -7.29 -28.80 -6.30
N PHE A 119 -6.97 -28.80 -4.99
CA PHE A 119 -5.86 -29.56 -4.42
C PHE A 119 -6.25 -30.82 -3.64
N GLY A 120 -7.54 -31.02 -3.34
CA GLY A 120 -8.02 -32.18 -2.58
C GLY A 120 -7.51 -32.30 -1.13
N GLY A 121 -6.97 -31.20 -0.57
CA GLY A 121 -6.44 -31.17 0.80
C GLY A 121 -7.31 -30.39 1.78
N GLY A 122 -8.19 -29.53 1.29
CA GLY A 122 -8.97 -28.60 2.11
C GLY A 122 -9.88 -29.28 3.14
N PHE A 123 -10.48 -30.43 2.81
CA PHE A 123 -11.32 -31.20 3.74
C PHE A 123 -10.58 -31.56 5.04
N TYR A 124 -9.31 -31.98 4.93
CA TYR A 124 -8.54 -32.42 6.10
C TYR A 124 -8.18 -31.29 7.06
N SER A 125 -8.32 -30.02 6.64
CA SER A 125 -8.15 -28.88 7.54
C SER A 125 -9.14 -28.90 8.72
N ALA A 126 -10.28 -29.59 8.59
CA ALA A 126 -11.25 -29.78 9.67
C ALA A 126 -10.63 -30.49 10.87
N PHE A 127 -9.64 -31.37 10.68
CA PHE A 127 -8.94 -32.04 11.79
C PHE A 127 -8.03 -31.10 12.61
N MET A 128 -7.79 -29.88 12.15
CA MET A 128 -7.14 -28.89 13.01
C MET A 128 -7.98 -28.52 14.22
N VAL A 129 -9.32 -28.51 14.07
CA VAL A 129 -10.27 -28.11 15.11
C VAL A 129 -11.18 -29.23 15.64
N ALA A 130 -11.31 -30.31 14.87
CA ALA A 130 -12.14 -31.48 15.22
C ALA A 130 -11.29 -32.70 15.58
N ASP A 131 -11.73 -33.51 16.56
CA ASP A 131 -11.16 -34.78 16.90
C ASP A 131 -11.90 -35.96 16.25
N HIS A 132 -13.14 -35.73 15.77
CA HIS A 132 -13.92 -36.69 15.02
C HIS A 132 -14.75 -35.99 13.95
N ILE A 133 -14.78 -36.55 12.73
CA ILE A 133 -15.57 -36.03 11.62
C ILE A 133 -16.47 -37.15 11.09
N THR A 134 -17.75 -36.82 10.92
CA THR A 134 -18.76 -37.69 10.29
C THR A 134 -19.25 -36.95 9.03
N VAL A 135 -19.21 -37.66 7.89
CA VAL A 135 -19.78 -37.17 6.62
C VAL A 135 -20.95 -38.05 6.25
N VAL A 136 -22.15 -37.49 6.16
CA VAL A 136 -23.37 -38.19 5.71
C VAL A 136 -23.75 -37.65 4.35
N THR A 137 -23.84 -38.48 3.33
CA THR A 137 -24.01 -38.03 1.96
C THR A 137 -24.87 -38.95 1.12
N ARG A 138 -25.66 -38.37 0.20
CA ARG A 138 -26.41 -39.07 -0.83
C ARG A 138 -26.18 -38.39 -2.17
N LYS A 139 -25.67 -39.16 -3.13
CA LYS A 139 -25.40 -38.65 -4.50
C LYS A 139 -26.70 -38.49 -5.27
N TYR A 140 -26.78 -37.46 -6.10
CA TYR A 140 -27.88 -37.31 -7.05
C TYR A 140 -28.02 -38.53 -7.95
N GLY A 141 -29.26 -39.04 -8.07
CA GLY A 141 -29.57 -40.23 -8.86
C GLY A 141 -29.24 -41.56 -8.17
N ALA A 142 -28.71 -41.58 -6.94
CA ALA A 142 -28.44 -42.80 -6.16
C ALA A 142 -29.56 -43.08 -5.16
N ASP A 143 -29.88 -44.37 -4.96
CA ASP A 143 -30.86 -44.80 -3.98
C ASP A 143 -30.28 -44.92 -2.57
N ALA A 144 -29.00 -45.27 -2.45
CA ALA A 144 -28.30 -45.44 -1.17
C ALA A 144 -27.61 -44.17 -0.70
N ALA A 145 -27.64 -43.93 0.60
CA ALA A 145 -26.84 -42.93 1.29
C ALA A 145 -25.70 -43.58 2.08
N TRP A 146 -24.62 -42.86 2.28
CA TRP A 146 -23.41 -43.35 2.89
C TRP A 146 -22.91 -42.44 4.00
N MET A 147 -22.37 -43.05 5.05
CA MET A 147 -21.73 -42.39 6.17
C MET A 147 -20.25 -42.74 6.22
N TRP A 148 -19.39 -41.74 6.11
CA TRP A 148 -17.94 -41.82 6.30
C TRP A 148 -17.59 -41.25 7.66
N GLN A 149 -16.71 -41.92 8.42
CA GLN A 149 -16.28 -41.44 9.72
C GLN A 149 -14.79 -41.64 9.92
N SER A 150 -14.14 -40.66 10.57
CA SER A 150 -12.72 -40.72 10.91
C SER A 150 -12.40 -39.86 12.13
N SER A 151 -11.43 -40.30 12.91
CA SER A 151 -10.78 -39.57 13.99
C SER A 151 -9.38 -39.07 13.57
N GLY A 152 -9.07 -39.03 12.29
CA GLY A 152 -7.80 -38.56 11.74
C GLY A 152 -6.90 -39.67 11.22
N ALA A 153 -5.66 -39.70 11.69
CA ALA A 153 -4.60 -40.51 11.12
C ALA A 153 -4.77 -42.04 11.25
N ASP A 154 -5.76 -42.53 12.02
CA ASP A 154 -5.99 -43.97 12.25
C ASP A 154 -6.87 -44.62 11.17
N GLY A 155 -7.30 -43.87 10.16
CA GLY A 155 -8.10 -44.35 9.05
C GLY A 155 -9.56 -43.90 9.12
N TYR A 156 -10.39 -44.53 8.30
CA TYR A 156 -11.81 -44.19 8.18
C TYR A 156 -12.68 -45.42 8.01
N THR A 157 -13.98 -45.27 8.25
CA THR A 157 -15.00 -46.28 7.98
C THR A 157 -16.06 -45.73 7.02
N ILE A 158 -16.62 -46.58 6.16
CA ILE A 158 -17.77 -46.23 5.33
C ILE A 158 -18.86 -47.25 5.59
N THR A 159 -20.05 -46.76 5.95
CA THR A 159 -21.24 -47.60 6.22
C THR A 159 -22.44 -47.00 5.48
N GLU A 160 -23.36 -47.86 5.05
CA GLU A 160 -24.63 -47.44 4.51
C GLU A 160 -25.51 -46.82 5.62
N CYS A 161 -26.23 -45.77 5.30
CA CYS A 161 -27.08 -45.04 6.23
C CYS A 161 -28.36 -44.54 5.54
N GLU A 162 -29.29 -43.98 6.31
CA GLU A 162 -30.50 -43.36 5.79
C GLU A 162 -30.29 -41.85 5.63
N ARG A 163 -30.63 -41.32 4.45
CA ARG A 163 -30.69 -39.88 4.15
C ARG A 163 -31.66 -39.64 2.98
N ASP A 164 -32.73 -38.91 3.24
CA ASP A 164 -33.79 -38.68 2.24
C ASP A 164 -33.40 -37.66 1.16
N ALA A 165 -32.60 -36.65 1.55
CA ALA A 165 -32.22 -35.56 0.65
C ALA A 165 -30.86 -35.81 -0.04
N VAL A 166 -30.72 -35.34 -1.30
CA VAL A 166 -29.44 -35.26 -2.01
C VAL A 166 -28.56 -34.22 -1.34
N GLY A 167 -27.24 -34.42 -1.34
CA GLY A 167 -26.25 -33.50 -0.79
C GLY A 167 -25.37 -34.12 0.28
N THR A 168 -24.68 -33.31 1.07
CA THR A 168 -23.69 -33.75 2.05
C THR A 168 -23.82 -32.97 3.36
N ASP A 169 -23.72 -33.65 4.48
CA ASP A 169 -23.58 -33.09 5.83
C ASP A 169 -22.18 -33.44 6.35
N ILE A 170 -21.38 -32.46 6.70
CA ILE A 170 -20.08 -32.61 7.36
C ILE A 170 -20.26 -32.20 8.81
N ILE A 171 -20.19 -33.16 9.72
CA ILE A 171 -20.40 -33.01 11.17
C ILE A 171 -19.05 -33.15 11.86
N MET A 172 -18.58 -32.08 12.48
CA MET A 172 -17.29 -31.96 13.15
C MET A 172 -17.50 -31.93 14.66
N HIS A 173 -16.96 -32.89 15.40
CA HIS A 173 -16.89 -32.83 16.86
C HIS A 173 -15.68 -31.95 17.24
N ILE A 174 -15.94 -30.78 17.82
CA ILE A 174 -14.93 -29.79 18.13
C ILE A 174 -14.12 -30.20 19.37
N LYS A 175 -12.80 -30.15 19.23
CA LYS A 175 -11.83 -30.48 20.29
C LYS A 175 -12.14 -29.76 21.60
N ALA A 176 -11.78 -30.36 22.71
CA ALA A 176 -11.81 -29.71 24.02
C ALA A 176 -10.78 -28.56 24.03
N ASP A 177 -11.09 -27.51 24.78
CA ASP A 177 -10.17 -26.40 25.00
C ASP A 177 -8.93 -26.88 25.75
N THR A 178 -7.78 -26.28 25.45
CA THR A 178 -6.52 -26.50 26.15
C THR A 178 -6.05 -25.17 26.77
N ASP A 179 -4.94 -25.20 27.51
CA ASP A 179 -4.38 -24.00 28.13
C ASP A 179 -3.95 -22.96 27.05
N ASP A 180 -3.53 -23.43 25.88
CA ASP A 180 -3.02 -22.61 24.80
C ASP A 180 -4.07 -22.30 23.71
N GLU A 181 -5.16 -23.08 23.60
CA GLU A 181 -6.09 -23.05 22.48
C GLU A 181 -7.55 -23.13 22.91
N LYS A 182 -8.37 -22.20 22.46
CA LYS A 182 -9.82 -22.12 22.72
C LYS A 182 -10.64 -22.60 21.53
N TYR A 183 -10.76 -23.91 21.36
CA TYR A 183 -11.55 -24.49 20.26
C TYR A 183 -13.05 -24.21 20.39
N SER A 184 -13.56 -23.95 21.61
CA SER A 184 -14.95 -23.59 21.85
C SER A 184 -15.38 -22.29 21.14
N GLU A 185 -14.44 -21.45 20.72
CA GLU A 185 -14.78 -20.26 19.91
C GLU A 185 -15.51 -20.62 18.61
N PHE A 186 -15.20 -21.78 18.01
CA PHE A 186 -15.85 -22.27 16.78
C PHE A 186 -17.25 -22.84 17.02
N LEU A 187 -17.74 -22.84 18.24
CA LEU A 187 -19.13 -23.12 18.61
C LEU A 187 -19.92 -21.82 18.89
N GLU A 188 -19.29 -20.66 18.77
CA GLU A 188 -19.94 -19.36 18.97
C GLU A 188 -20.47 -18.79 17.66
N SER A 189 -21.77 -18.47 17.64
CA SER A 189 -22.43 -17.98 16.43
C SER A 189 -21.80 -16.71 15.87
N TRP A 190 -21.39 -15.79 16.76
CA TRP A 190 -20.74 -14.54 16.33
C TRP A 190 -19.40 -14.79 15.61
N ARG A 191 -18.62 -15.78 16.10
CA ARG A 191 -17.33 -16.13 15.50
C ARG A 191 -17.50 -16.74 14.11
N LEU A 192 -18.46 -17.64 13.96
CA LEU A 192 -18.76 -18.24 12.66
C LEU A 192 -19.26 -17.19 11.64
N GLN A 193 -20.12 -16.26 12.07
CA GLN A 193 -20.54 -15.14 11.22
C GLN A 193 -19.35 -14.28 10.77
N GLU A 194 -18.45 -13.96 11.70
CA GLU A 194 -17.22 -13.22 11.40
C GLU A 194 -16.37 -13.97 10.35
N LEU A 195 -16.13 -15.26 10.53
CA LEU A 195 -15.34 -16.08 9.62
C LEU A 195 -15.98 -16.20 8.24
N VAL A 196 -17.30 -16.40 8.16
CA VAL A 196 -18.03 -16.42 6.89
C VAL A 196 -17.88 -15.08 6.16
N ARG A 197 -18.10 -13.97 6.85
CA ARG A 197 -17.96 -12.62 6.26
C ARG A 197 -16.52 -12.31 5.84
N LYS A 198 -15.54 -12.81 6.57
CA LYS A 198 -14.12 -12.61 6.27
C LYS A 198 -13.70 -13.38 5.02
N TYR A 199 -13.96 -14.69 4.98
CA TYR A 199 -13.37 -15.59 3.99
C TYR A 199 -14.30 -15.99 2.86
N SER A 200 -15.63 -16.05 3.10
CA SER A 200 -16.62 -16.68 2.23
C SER A 200 -17.80 -15.76 1.86
N ASP A 201 -17.65 -14.45 2.09
CA ASP A 201 -18.73 -13.47 1.88
C ASP A 201 -19.29 -13.48 0.45
N TYR A 202 -18.43 -13.82 -0.53
CA TYR A 202 -18.81 -13.78 -1.94
C TYR A 202 -18.95 -15.17 -2.58
N ILE A 203 -19.10 -16.21 -1.75
CA ILE A 203 -19.59 -17.52 -2.22
C ILE A 203 -20.96 -17.32 -2.86
N ARG A 204 -21.18 -17.93 -4.02
CA ARG A 204 -22.36 -17.70 -4.88
C ARG A 204 -23.69 -18.16 -4.29
N PHE A 205 -23.63 -19.10 -3.36
CA PHE A 205 -24.80 -19.71 -2.72
C PHE A 205 -25.03 -19.09 -1.34
N PRO A 206 -26.29 -18.95 -0.88
CA PRO A 206 -26.57 -18.44 0.43
C PRO A 206 -26.03 -19.38 1.50
N ILE A 207 -25.24 -18.83 2.42
CA ILE A 207 -24.76 -19.52 3.62
C ILE A 207 -25.68 -19.12 4.74
N ARG A 208 -26.47 -20.07 5.25
CA ARG A 208 -27.53 -19.84 6.24
C ARG A 208 -27.14 -20.38 7.60
N MET A 209 -27.55 -19.68 8.63
CA MET A 209 -27.34 -20.10 10.01
C MET A 209 -28.47 -19.57 10.89
N GLU A 210 -28.91 -20.38 11.85
CA GLU A 210 -29.77 -19.90 12.92
C GLU A 210 -28.97 -19.05 13.90
N VAL A 211 -29.40 -17.79 14.07
CA VAL A 211 -28.77 -16.83 14.98
C VAL A 211 -29.75 -16.39 16.06
N SER A 212 -29.22 -16.28 17.29
CA SER A 212 -30.00 -15.76 18.41
C SER A 212 -30.04 -14.24 18.32
N LYS A 213 -31.21 -13.67 18.14
CA LYS A 213 -31.45 -12.22 18.16
C LYS A 213 -32.24 -11.82 19.40
N THR A 214 -31.98 -10.61 19.88
CA THR A 214 -32.67 -10.04 21.02
C THR A 214 -33.57 -8.90 20.53
N ARG A 215 -34.83 -8.96 20.87
CA ARG A 215 -35.78 -7.85 20.60
C ARG A 215 -36.46 -7.42 21.89
N ARG A 216 -36.90 -6.17 21.92
CA ARG A 216 -37.75 -5.67 23.01
C ARG A 216 -39.09 -6.41 22.96
N LYS A 217 -39.50 -6.96 24.11
CA LYS A 217 -40.76 -7.67 24.26
C LYS A 217 -41.93 -6.69 24.06
N GLU A 218 -42.90 -7.08 23.25
CA GLU A 218 -44.11 -6.26 23.04
C GLU A 218 -44.85 -5.97 24.34
N GLY A 219 -45.15 -4.70 24.58
CA GLY A 219 -45.86 -4.27 25.80
C GLY A 219 -44.96 -4.02 27.00
N SER A 220 -43.60 -4.13 26.86
CA SER A 220 -42.70 -3.79 27.98
C SER A 220 -42.70 -2.27 28.22
N PRO A 221 -42.74 -1.81 29.50
CA PRO A 221 -42.73 -0.39 29.85
C PRO A 221 -41.47 0.31 29.35
N ASP A 222 -41.58 1.61 28.97
CA ASP A 222 -40.42 2.38 28.47
C ASP A 222 -39.35 2.63 29.51
N ASP A 223 -39.74 2.66 30.79
CA ASP A 223 -38.84 2.84 31.93
C ASP A 223 -38.13 1.53 32.38
N LYS A 224 -38.62 0.37 31.96
CA LYS A 224 -38.00 -0.96 32.19
C LYS A 224 -38.22 -1.85 30.98
N PRO A 225 -37.45 -1.69 29.89
CA PRO A 225 -37.58 -2.52 28.72
C PRO A 225 -37.19 -3.97 29.03
N GLU A 226 -38.11 -4.89 28.82
CA GLU A 226 -37.84 -6.33 28.84
C GLU A 226 -37.45 -6.78 27.44
N TYR A 227 -36.46 -7.68 27.36
CA TYR A 227 -35.96 -8.23 26.10
C TYR A 227 -36.25 -9.73 26.06
N GLU A 228 -36.60 -10.20 24.88
CA GLU A 228 -36.71 -11.64 24.59
C GLU A 228 -35.70 -12.05 23.53
N THR A 229 -35.16 -13.24 23.69
CA THR A 229 -34.26 -13.84 22.69
C THR A 229 -35.06 -14.79 21.81
N TYR A 230 -34.91 -14.69 20.50
CA TYR A 230 -35.54 -15.57 19.53
C TYR A 230 -34.52 -16.06 18.52
N GLN A 231 -34.79 -17.19 17.89
CA GLN A 231 -33.98 -17.75 16.82
C GLN A 231 -34.51 -17.28 15.47
N GLU A 232 -33.60 -16.88 14.58
CA GLU A 232 -33.93 -16.49 13.21
C GLU A 232 -32.88 -17.05 12.24
N GLU A 233 -33.33 -17.65 11.14
CA GLU A 233 -32.44 -18.07 10.06
C GLU A 233 -31.95 -16.82 9.31
N GLU A 234 -30.63 -16.63 9.26
CA GLU A 234 -30.00 -15.50 8.57
C GLU A 234 -29.08 -15.99 7.45
N THR A 235 -29.08 -15.30 6.32
CA THR A 235 -28.06 -15.46 5.28
C THR A 235 -26.86 -14.59 5.64
N LEU A 236 -25.72 -15.23 5.87
CA LEU A 236 -24.53 -14.60 6.43
C LEU A 236 -23.67 -13.85 5.39
N ASN A 237 -23.71 -14.30 4.14
CA ASN A 237 -22.86 -13.83 3.05
C ASN A 237 -23.60 -12.93 2.05
N SER A 238 -22.84 -12.09 1.36
CA SER A 238 -23.34 -11.12 0.37
C SER A 238 -23.53 -11.72 -1.03
N MET A 239 -22.92 -12.85 -1.34
CA MET A 239 -22.97 -13.63 -2.58
C MET A 239 -22.45 -12.92 -3.83
N VAL A 240 -22.81 -11.65 -4.06
CA VAL A 240 -22.44 -10.90 -5.27
C VAL A 240 -21.51 -9.74 -4.91
N PRO A 241 -20.23 -9.87 -5.21
CA PRO A 241 -19.27 -8.80 -4.91
C PRO A 241 -19.52 -7.57 -5.79
N ILE A 242 -19.39 -6.40 -5.19
CA ILE A 242 -19.63 -5.11 -5.86
C ILE A 242 -18.73 -4.92 -7.10
N TRP A 243 -17.50 -5.46 -7.09
CA TRP A 243 -16.56 -5.38 -8.21
C TRP A 243 -16.89 -6.32 -9.39
N GLN A 244 -17.78 -7.29 -9.19
CA GLN A 244 -18.30 -8.14 -10.24
C GLN A 244 -19.48 -7.49 -10.99
N ARG A 245 -20.16 -6.51 -10.36
CA ARG A 245 -21.28 -5.79 -10.96
C ARG A 245 -20.81 -4.84 -12.07
N ARG A 246 -21.68 -4.59 -13.05
CA ARG A 246 -21.39 -3.61 -14.11
C ARG A 246 -21.25 -2.22 -13.48
N LYS A 247 -20.17 -1.50 -13.84
CA LYS A 247 -19.89 -0.16 -13.30
C LYS A 247 -21.10 0.80 -13.40
N SER A 248 -21.86 0.71 -14.50
CA SER A 248 -23.06 1.54 -14.71
C SER A 248 -24.23 1.20 -13.78
N SER A 249 -24.22 0.04 -13.13
CA SER A 249 -25.28 -0.41 -12.21
C SER A 249 -24.96 -0.13 -10.74
N VAL A 250 -23.78 0.40 -10.42
CA VAL A 250 -23.37 0.69 -9.04
C VAL A 250 -23.31 2.21 -8.85
N LYS A 251 -24.01 2.69 -7.84
CA LYS A 251 -24.03 4.12 -7.49
C LYS A 251 -22.78 4.49 -6.69
N PRO A 252 -22.31 5.75 -6.77
CA PRO A 252 -21.17 6.23 -5.98
C PRO A 252 -21.31 5.96 -4.48
N GLU A 253 -22.53 6.11 -3.93
CA GLU A 253 -22.81 5.90 -2.52
C GLU A 253 -22.61 4.44 -2.09
N GLU A 254 -22.86 3.48 -3.00
CA GLU A 254 -22.62 2.05 -2.74
C GLU A 254 -21.12 1.75 -2.63
N TYR A 255 -20.28 2.38 -3.50
CA TYR A 255 -18.83 2.28 -3.41
C TYR A 255 -18.28 2.89 -2.12
N ASN A 256 -18.79 4.07 -1.74
CA ASN A 256 -18.40 4.76 -0.52
C ASN A 256 -18.77 3.93 0.72
N LYS A 257 -19.99 3.40 0.75
CA LYS A 257 -20.43 2.52 1.83
C LYS A 257 -19.56 1.26 1.91
N PHE A 258 -19.33 0.59 0.77
CA PHE A 258 -18.46 -0.58 0.73
C PHE A 258 -17.07 -0.27 1.28
N TYR A 259 -16.49 0.86 0.89
CA TYR A 259 -15.16 1.28 1.36
C TYR A 259 -15.13 1.45 2.87
N ARG A 260 -16.08 2.21 3.43
CA ARG A 260 -16.16 2.46 4.88
C ARG A 260 -16.36 1.18 5.68
N ASP A 261 -17.29 0.34 5.23
CA ASP A 261 -17.63 -0.90 5.93
C ASP A 261 -16.49 -1.92 5.86
N LYS A 262 -15.82 -2.04 4.69
CA LYS A 262 -14.79 -3.04 4.44
C LYS A 262 -13.43 -2.68 5.04
N PHE A 263 -13.07 -1.40 4.98
CA PHE A 263 -11.75 -0.93 5.44
C PHE A 263 -11.81 -0.15 6.76
N HIS A 264 -12.99 -0.12 7.40
CA HIS A 264 -13.22 0.55 8.69
C HIS A 264 -12.75 2.01 8.70
N ASP A 265 -12.96 2.70 7.57
CA ASP A 265 -12.64 4.12 7.43
C ASP A 265 -13.88 4.97 7.73
N TYR A 266 -13.69 6.12 8.37
CA TYR A 266 -14.77 7.04 8.70
C TYR A 266 -15.10 8.01 7.55
N ALA A 267 -14.14 8.23 6.64
CA ALA A 267 -14.27 9.13 5.52
C ALA A 267 -14.58 8.39 4.22
N ASP A 268 -15.27 9.06 3.31
CA ASP A 268 -15.42 8.56 1.95
C ASP A 268 -14.08 8.57 1.21
N PRO A 269 -13.86 7.62 0.29
CA PRO A 269 -12.66 7.61 -0.52
C PRO A 269 -12.66 8.83 -1.47
N GLN A 270 -11.52 9.41 -1.69
CA GLN A 270 -11.37 10.52 -2.63
C GLN A 270 -11.56 10.07 -4.09
N LYS A 271 -11.11 8.87 -4.41
CA LYS A 271 -11.23 8.30 -5.75
C LYS A 271 -11.54 6.81 -5.69
N VAL A 272 -12.43 6.39 -6.57
CA VAL A 272 -12.76 4.98 -6.81
C VAL A 272 -12.26 4.58 -8.20
N ILE A 273 -11.50 3.49 -8.27
CA ILE A 273 -10.90 2.98 -9.51
C ILE A 273 -11.39 1.54 -9.71
N ALA A 274 -12.28 1.34 -10.68
CA ALA A 274 -12.73 0.02 -11.08
C ALA A 274 -11.96 -0.45 -12.32
N VAL A 275 -11.44 -1.67 -12.26
CA VAL A 275 -10.67 -2.33 -13.33
C VAL A 275 -11.34 -3.65 -13.68
N SER A 276 -11.47 -3.93 -14.98
CA SER A 276 -11.80 -5.25 -15.52
C SER A 276 -10.82 -5.52 -16.64
N ALA A 277 -10.04 -6.57 -16.52
CA ALA A 277 -9.03 -6.97 -17.48
C ALA A 277 -9.30 -8.41 -17.93
N GLU A 278 -9.27 -8.62 -19.24
CA GLU A 278 -9.38 -9.92 -19.88
C GLU A 278 -8.22 -10.05 -20.87
N GLY A 279 -7.51 -11.16 -20.88
CA GLY A 279 -6.38 -11.36 -21.78
C GLY A 279 -5.39 -12.39 -21.25
N ALA A 280 -4.11 -12.03 -21.18
CA ALA A 280 -3.06 -12.92 -20.65
C ALA A 280 -3.28 -13.28 -19.16
N VAL A 281 -3.94 -12.42 -18.41
CA VAL A 281 -4.43 -12.65 -17.05
C VAL A 281 -5.80 -11.99 -16.93
N THR A 282 -6.77 -12.73 -16.44
CA THR A 282 -8.12 -12.24 -16.18
C THR A 282 -8.25 -11.83 -14.73
N TYR A 283 -8.66 -10.57 -14.48
CA TYR A 283 -8.92 -10.12 -13.12
C TYR A 283 -9.89 -8.93 -13.09
N LYS A 284 -10.55 -8.76 -11.96
CA LYS A 284 -11.29 -7.55 -11.61
C LYS A 284 -10.68 -6.91 -10.38
N ALA A 285 -10.62 -5.59 -10.34
CA ALA A 285 -10.14 -4.88 -9.17
C ALA A 285 -11.03 -3.66 -8.88
N LEU A 286 -11.18 -3.38 -7.60
CA LEU A 286 -11.83 -2.19 -7.09
C LEU A 286 -10.89 -1.53 -6.09
N LEU A 287 -10.29 -0.41 -6.50
CA LEU A 287 -9.30 0.29 -5.72
C LEU A 287 -9.83 1.63 -5.23
N PHE A 288 -9.35 2.06 -4.09
CA PHE A 288 -9.74 3.29 -3.43
C PHE A 288 -8.52 4.10 -3.03
N ILE A 289 -8.54 5.40 -3.34
CA ILE A 289 -7.61 6.36 -2.77
C ILE A 289 -8.31 6.96 -1.55
N PRO A 290 -7.77 6.82 -0.33
CA PRO A 290 -8.38 7.36 0.89
C PRO A 290 -8.55 8.87 0.83
N GLY A 291 -9.60 9.39 1.48
CA GLY A 291 -9.86 10.82 1.57
C GLY A 291 -8.96 11.57 2.55
N ALA A 292 -8.30 10.84 3.44
CA ALA A 292 -7.34 11.34 4.42
C ALA A 292 -6.25 10.27 4.68
N THR A 293 -5.13 10.72 5.22
CA THR A 293 -4.05 9.82 5.64
C THR A 293 -4.52 8.97 6.82
N PRO A 294 -4.42 7.62 6.75
CA PRO A 294 -4.73 6.77 7.89
C PRO A 294 -3.89 7.12 9.11
N PHE A 295 -4.47 6.94 10.31
CA PHE A 295 -3.81 7.29 11.57
C PHE A 295 -2.45 6.59 11.76
N ASP A 296 -2.37 5.33 11.36
CA ASP A 296 -1.20 4.45 11.49
C ASP A 296 -0.24 4.51 10.28
N TYR A 297 -0.53 5.35 9.28
CA TYR A 297 0.16 5.33 7.98
C TYR A 297 1.69 5.44 8.04
N TYR A 298 2.20 6.21 8.98
CA TYR A 298 3.64 6.42 9.20
C TYR A 298 4.22 5.58 10.33
N THR A 299 3.45 4.63 10.87
CA THR A 299 3.91 3.71 11.90
C THR A 299 4.45 2.40 11.29
N LYS A 300 5.11 1.58 12.11
CA LYS A 300 5.59 0.26 11.67
C LYS A 300 4.46 -0.76 11.55
N GLU A 301 3.34 -0.50 12.20
CA GLU A 301 2.15 -1.34 12.20
C GLU A 301 1.34 -1.21 10.89
N TYR A 302 1.57 -0.14 10.12
CA TYR A 302 0.89 0.03 8.83
C TYR A 302 1.39 -0.98 7.81
N GLU A 303 0.51 -1.87 7.41
CA GLU A 303 0.76 -2.87 6.37
C GLU A 303 0.09 -2.46 5.07
N LYS A 304 0.89 -2.33 4.01
CA LYS A 304 0.37 -2.12 2.66
C LYS A 304 -0.21 -3.42 2.10
N GLY A 305 -1.13 -3.31 1.18
CA GLY A 305 -1.60 -4.44 0.39
C GLY A 305 -3.06 -4.34 0.02
N LEU A 306 -3.43 -5.10 -0.99
CA LEU A 306 -4.81 -5.26 -1.45
C LEU A 306 -5.33 -6.60 -0.99
N GLN A 307 -6.64 -6.67 -0.72
CA GLN A 307 -7.28 -7.96 -0.50
C GLN A 307 -7.30 -8.74 -1.80
N LEU A 308 -6.79 -9.96 -1.76
CA LEU A 308 -6.73 -10.86 -2.91
C LEU A 308 -7.79 -11.95 -2.78
N TYR A 309 -8.64 -12.00 -3.77
CA TYR A 309 -9.68 -13.01 -3.92
C TYR A 309 -9.40 -13.92 -5.11
N SER A 310 -9.87 -15.15 -5.03
CA SER A 310 -9.98 -16.07 -6.15
C SER A 310 -11.35 -16.75 -6.10
N ASN A 311 -12.14 -16.58 -7.15
CA ASN A 311 -13.50 -17.11 -7.25
C ASN A 311 -14.38 -16.78 -6.02
N GLY A 312 -14.32 -15.53 -5.54
CA GLY A 312 -15.12 -15.06 -4.40
C GLY A 312 -14.64 -15.50 -3.02
N VAL A 313 -13.51 -16.19 -2.93
CA VAL A 313 -12.87 -16.61 -1.67
C VAL A 313 -11.67 -15.72 -1.36
N LEU A 314 -11.59 -15.20 -0.15
CA LEU A 314 -10.44 -14.43 0.30
C LEU A 314 -9.22 -15.34 0.46
N ILE A 315 -8.15 -14.98 -0.27
CA ILE A 315 -6.86 -15.67 -0.24
C ILE A 315 -5.89 -14.97 0.71
N MET A 316 -5.75 -13.65 0.55
CA MET A 316 -4.87 -12.83 1.37
C MET A 316 -5.57 -11.52 1.71
N ASP A 317 -5.55 -11.13 2.98
CA ASP A 317 -6.15 -9.87 3.41
C ASP A 317 -5.28 -8.66 3.01
N LYS A 318 -3.97 -8.83 2.97
CA LYS A 318 -3.00 -7.79 2.58
C LYS A 318 -1.92 -8.38 1.67
N CYS A 319 -2.21 -8.45 0.37
CA CYS A 319 -1.23 -8.85 -0.63
C CYS A 319 -0.33 -7.65 -0.98
N ALA A 320 0.83 -7.57 -0.33
CA ALA A 320 1.77 -6.47 -0.49
C ALA A 320 2.40 -6.41 -1.89
N ASP A 321 2.51 -7.56 -2.58
CA ASP A 321 3.12 -7.67 -3.91
C ASP A 321 2.28 -7.03 -5.03
N LEU A 322 1.00 -6.72 -4.76
CA LEU A 322 0.12 -6.05 -5.72
C LEU A 322 0.34 -4.54 -5.80
N LEU A 323 1.03 -3.94 -4.85
CA LEU A 323 1.25 -2.50 -4.79
C LEU A 323 2.74 -2.18 -4.59
N PRO A 324 3.32 -1.30 -5.43
CA PRO A 324 4.62 -0.72 -5.15
C PRO A 324 4.56 0.17 -3.90
N GLU A 325 5.73 0.48 -3.33
CA GLU A 325 5.80 1.25 -2.09
C GLU A 325 5.23 2.67 -2.23
N HIS A 326 5.38 3.29 -3.38
CA HIS A 326 4.87 4.63 -3.66
C HIS A 326 3.33 4.72 -3.75
N PHE A 327 2.64 3.59 -3.89
CA PHE A 327 1.17 3.52 -3.86
C PHE A 327 0.64 2.75 -2.64
N ARG A 328 1.44 2.64 -1.57
CA ARG A 328 1.07 1.93 -0.34
C ARG A 328 -0.22 2.43 0.32
N PHE A 329 -0.64 3.65 0.03
CA PHE A 329 -1.87 4.24 0.54
C PHE A 329 -3.14 3.69 -0.13
N VAL A 330 -3.03 3.05 -1.29
CA VAL A 330 -4.18 2.51 -2.02
C VAL A 330 -4.75 1.32 -1.27
N ARG A 331 -6.05 1.31 -1.05
CA ARG A 331 -6.80 0.20 -0.48
C ARG A 331 -7.70 -0.40 -1.56
N GLY A 332 -8.11 -1.64 -1.40
CA GLY A 332 -9.00 -2.26 -2.37
C GLY A 332 -8.94 -3.76 -2.41
N VAL A 333 -9.58 -4.28 -3.44
CA VAL A 333 -9.71 -5.71 -3.68
C VAL A 333 -9.26 -6.05 -5.11
N VAL A 334 -8.66 -7.21 -5.27
CA VAL A 334 -8.34 -7.84 -6.56
C VAL A 334 -8.92 -9.25 -6.53
N ASP A 335 -9.63 -9.62 -7.58
CA ASP A 335 -10.24 -10.94 -7.74
C ASP A 335 -9.82 -11.52 -9.09
N SER A 336 -9.14 -12.67 -9.05
CA SER A 336 -8.64 -13.34 -10.26
C SER A 336 -8.82 -14.86 -10.16
N PRO A 337 -9.43 -15.50 -11.18
CA PRO A 337 -9.53 -16.94 -11.23
C PRO A 337 -8.21 -17.63 -11.67
N ASP A 338 -7.27 -16.87 -12.26
CA ASP A 338 -6.08 -17.40 -12.94
C ASP A 338 -4.86 -17.57 -12.02
N LEU A 339 -5.00 -17.29 -10.72
CA LEU A 339 -3.88 -17.30 -9.77
C LEU A 339 -3.40 -18.73 -9.47
N SER A 340 -2.08 -18.93 -9.51
CA SER A 340 -1.44 -20.17 -9.08
C SER A 340 -1.29 -20.18 -7.55
N LEU A 341 -2.27 -20.77 -6.87
CA LEU A 341 -2.30 -20.89 -5.43
C LEU A 341 -1.51 -22.12 -4.95
N ASN A 342 -0.92 -22.04 -3.76
CA ASN A 342 -0.40 -23.22 -3.07
C ASN A 342 -1.54 -24.06 -2.46
N ILE A 343 -1.22 -25.19 -1.86
CA ILE A 343 -2.21 -26.10 -1.26
C ILE A 343 -3.04 -25.41 -0.18
N SER A 344 -2.42 -24.56 0.65
CA SER A 344 -3.12 -23.82 1.72
C SER A 344 -3.87 -22.58 1.21
N ARG A 345 -3.62 -22.15 -0.01
CA ARG A 345 -4.10 -20.87 -0.55
C ARG A 345 -3.72 -19.64 0.28
N GLU A 346 -2.75 -19.77 1.18
CA GLU A 346 -2.25 -18.68 2.01
C GLU A 346 -1.01 -18.02 1.40
N LEU A 347 -0.33 -18.71 0.48
CA LEU A 347 0.88 -18.26 -0.18
C LEU A 347 0.74 -18.40 -1.69
N LEU A 348 1.19 -17.38 -2.39
CA LEU A 348 1.34 -17.41 -3.84
C LEU A 348 2.71 -17.98 -4.19
N GLN A 349 2.76 -18.98 -5.05
CA GLN A 349 4.03 -19.46 -5.59
C GLN A 349 4.48 -18.47 -6.67
N HIS A 350 5.58 -17.73 -6.47
CA HIS A 350 6.25 -16.83 -7.44
C HIS A 350 5.46 -16.54 -8.72
N ASP A 351 4.26 -15.95 -8.55
CA ASP A 351 3.26 -15.96 -9.60
C ASP A 351 3.57 -14.87 -10.63
N ARG A 352 3.88 -15.29 -11.85
CA ARG A 352 4.04 -14.39 -12.99
C ARG A 352 2.77 -13.57 -13.23
N GLN A 353 1.60 -14.14 -12.98
CA GLN A 353 0.31 -13.47 -13.14
C GLN A 353 0.17 -12.33 -12.14
N LEU A 354 0.57 -12.55 -10.87
CA LEU A 354 0.54 -11.50 -9.85
C LEU A 354 1.39 -10.29 -10.23
N LYS A 355 2.59 -10.52 -10.78
CA LYS A 355 3.46 -9.44 -11.27
C LYS A 355 2.84 -8.67 -12.43
N VAL A 356 2.16 -9.35 -13.34
CA VAL A 356 1.44 -8.72 -14.45
C VAL A 356 0.28 -7.87 -13.91
N ILE A 357 -0.49 -8.39 -12.95
CA ILE A 357 -1.57 -7.64 -12.30
C ILE A 357 -1.00 -6.40 -11.62
N ALA A 358 0.04 -6.54 -10.80
CA ALA A 358 0.69 -5.43 -10.09
C ALA A 358 1.14 -4.32 -11.04
N ALA A 359 1.86 -4.66 -12.12
CA ALA A 359 2.31 -3.69 -13.12
C ALA A 359 1.15 -2.97 -13.84
N ASN A 360 0.05 -3.69 -14.10
CA ASN A 360 -1.15 -3.08 -14.69
C ASN A 360 -1.86 -2.15 -13.71
N LEU A 361 -1.95 -2.53 -12.43
CA LEU A 361 -2.55 -1.70 -11.38
C LEU A 361 -1.72 -0.43 -11.15
N GLU A 362 -0.40 -0.53 -11.11
CA GLU A 362 0.51 0.61 -10.98
C GLU A 362 0.26 1.65 -12.09
N LYS A 363 0.25 1.20 -13.36
CA LYS A 363 -0.05 2.07 -14.50
C LYS A 363 -1.46 2.66 -14.43
N LYS A 364 -2.43 1.88 -13.98
CA LYS A 364 -3.81 2.34 -13.85
C LYS A 364 -3.96 3.39 -12.77
N ILE A 365 -3.35 3.20 -11.60
CA ILE A 365 -3.35 4.18 -10.51
C ILE A 365 -2.70 5.48 -10.98
N LYS A 366 -1.51 5.41 -11.61
CA LYS A 366 -0.85 6.58 -12.20
C LYS A 366 -1.74 7.32 -13.17
N SER A 367 -2.39 6.60 -14.08
CA SER A 367 -3.30 7.19 -15.07
C SER A 367 -4.49 7.90 -14.42
N GLU A 368 -5.08 7.31 -13.39
CA GLU A 368 -6.23 7.92 -12.67
C GLU A 368 -5.81 9.13 -11.82
N LEU A 369 -4.60 9.12 -11.24
CA LEU A 369 -4.02 10.30 -10.58
C LEU A 369 -3.73 11.42 -11.59
N GLY A 370 -3.19 11.08 -12.76
CA GLY A 370 -2.99 12.06 -13.85
C GLY A 370 -4.30 12.67 -14.36
N LYS A 371 -5.39 11.90 -14.43
CA LYS A 371 -6.72 12.43 -14.73
C LYS A 371 -7.22 13.35 -13.62
N LEU A 372 -7.06 12.97 -12.36
CA LEU A 372 -7.44 13.80 -11.22
C LEU A 372 -6.69 15.13 -11.26
N LEU A 373 -5.38 15.12 -11.54
CA LEU A 373 -4.54 16.31 -11.70
C LEU A 373 -5.06 17.24 -12.80
N LYS A 374 -5.50 16.69 -13.93
CA LYS A 374 -5.97 17.44 -15.10
C LYS A 374 -7.40 17.94 -14.95
N ASP A 375 -8.30 17.10 -14.45
CA ASP A 375 -9.74 17.31 -14.51
C ASP A 375 -10.29 17.93 -13.20
N ASP A 376 -9.60 17.74 -12.07
CA ASP A 376 -9.97 18.24 -10.73
C ASP A 376 -8.70 18.62 -9.95
N ARG A 377 -8.18 19.80 -10.22
CA ARG A 377 -6.95 20.31 -9.60
C ARG A 377 -7.06 20.44 -8.09
N GLU A 378 -8.17 20.94 -7.57
CA GLU A 378 -8.39 21.07 -6.11
C GLU A 378 -8.41 19.70 -5.42
N GLY A 379 -9.09 18.73 -6.03
CA GLY A 379 -9.06 17.34 -5.58
C GLY A 379 -7.65 16.77 -5.59
N TYR A 380 -6.85 17.05 -6.63
CA TYR A 380 -5.48 16.58 -6.69
C TYR A 380 -4.58 17.24 -5.63
N GLU A 381 -4.73 18.52 -5.36
CA GLU A 381 -3.99 19.23 -4.31
C GLU A 381 -4.33 18.69 -2.90
N LYS A 382 -5.61 18.32 -2.67
CA LYS A 382 -6.01 17.62 -1.45
C LYS A 382 -5.34 16.23 -1.34
N PHE A 383 -5.30 15.47 -2.43
CA PHE A 383 -4.56 14.21 -2.52
C PHE A 383 -3.08 14.43 -2.22
N TRP A 384 -2.48 15.43 -2.87
CA TRP A 384 -1.06 15.75 -2.73
C TRP A 384 -0.67 16.09 -1.29
N LYS A 385 -1.50 16.86 -0.60
CA LYS A 385 -1.30 17.18 0.82
C LYS A 385 -1.22 15.93 1.71
N ASN A 386 -2.00 14.89 1.38
CA ASN A 386 -2.05 13.65 2.15
C ASN A 386 -0.93 12.67 1.77
N PHE A 387 -0.62 12.54 0.48
CA PHE A 387 0.21 11.44 -0.05
C PHE A 387 1.34 11.90 -0.97
N GLY A 388 1.50 13.20 -1.21
CA GLY A 388 2.53 13.75 -2.10
C GLY A 388 3.94 13.33 -1.72
N ARG A 389 4.25 13.33 -0.41
CA ARG A 389 5.54 12.85 0.10
C ARG A 389 5.81 11.40 -0.30
N GLN A 390 4.79 10.54 -0.29
CA GLN A 390 4.95 9.15 -0.69
C GLN A 390 5.26 9.01 -2.18
N ILE A 391 4.66 9.86 -3.03
CA ILE A 391 4.98 9.90 -4.47
C ILE A 391 6.42 10.36 -4.70
N LYS A 392 6.88 11.38 -3.96
CA LYS A 392 8.28 11.85 -4.00
C LYS A 392 9.26 10.75 -3.58
N TYR A 393 8.98 10.04 -2.49
CA TYR A 393 9.79 8.88 -2.10
C TYR A 393 9.82 7.79 -3.17
N GLY A 394 8.72 7.60 -3.92
CA GLY A 394 8.69 6.68 -5.06
C GLY A 394 9.65 7.05 -6.18
N VAL A 395 9.87 8.36 -6.40
CA VAL A 395 10.87 8.83 -7.38
C VAL A 395 12.29 8.49 -6.93
N VAL A 396 12.57 8.61 -5.63
CA VAL A 396 13.92 8.43 -5.07
C VAL A 396 14.25 6.97 -4.81
N SER A 397 13.26 6.18 -4.42
CA SER A 397 13.46 4.77 -4.07
C SER A 397 13.98 3.94 -5.25
N GLU A 398 14.64 2.84 -4.94
CA GLU A 398 15.19 1.91 -5.93
C GLU A 398 16.07 2.61 -7.00
N TYR A 399 16.85 3.60 -6.56
CA TYR A 399 17.73 4.41 -7.43
C TYR A 399 16.99 5.06 -8.61
N GLY A 400 15.75 5.46 -8.42
CA GLY A 400 14.95 6.15 -9.44
C GLY A 400 14.29 5.25 -10.47
N ALA A 401 14.10 3.96 -10.16
CA ALA A 401 13.46 3.01 -11.07
C ALA A 401 12.06 3.44 -11.54
N HIS A 402 11.33 4.20 -10.72
CA HIS A 402 9.98 4.67 -11.01
C HIS A 402 9.89 6.16 -11.40
N LYS A 403 11.02 6.86 -11.57
CA LYS A 403 11.04 8.31 -11.83
C LYS A 403 10.24 8.71 -13.08
N ASP A 404 10.39 7.99 -14.18
CA ASP A 404 9.70 8.29 -15.45
C ASP A 404 8.19 8.08 -15.36
N LEU A 405 7.76 7.17 -14.48
CA LEU A 405 6.34 6.94 -14.22
C LEU A 405 5.73 8.07 -13.38
N LEU A 406 6.47 8.60 -12.41
CA LEU A 406 5.94 9.46 -11.35
C LEU A 406 6.21 10.95 -11.55
N GLN A 407 7.21 11.34 -12.35
CA GLN A 407 7.64 12.74 -12.50
C GLN A 407 6.52 13.71 -12.91
N ASP A 408 5.56 13.26 -13.73
CA ASP A 408 4.43 14.09 -14.18
C ASP A 408 3.40 14.36 -13.06
N LEU A 409 3.47 13.63 -11.96
CA LEU A 409 2.57 13.74 -10.82
C LEU A 409 3.09 14.68 -9.73
N LEU A 410 4.36 15.09 -9.81
CA LEU A 410 5.00 15.90 -8.78
C LEU A 410 4.47 17.33 -8.76
N LEU A 411 4.26 17.85 -7.56
CA LEU A 411 3.98 19.25 -7.32
C LEU A 411 5.08 19.88 -6.46
N PHE A 412 5.51 21.09 -6.87
CA PHE A 412 6.41 21.95 -6.10
C PHE A 412 5.83 23.36 -6.03
N TYR A 413 6.12 24.10 -4.98
CA TYR A 413 5.61 25.45 -4.82
C TYR A 413 6.34 26.42 -5.75
N SER A 414 5.60 27.23 -6.50
CA SER A 414 6.15 28.23 -7.43
C SER A 414 6.31 29.59 -6.77
N SER A 415 7.48 30.19 -6.94
CA SER A 415 7.75 31.57 -6.49
C SER A 415 6.89 32.62 -7.22
N THR A 416 6.49 32.36 -8.45
CA THR A 416 5.71 33.28 -9.30
C THR A 416 4.21 33.06 -9.14
N GLU A 417 3.75 31.81 -9.26
CA GLU A 417 2.33 31.45 -9.16
C GLU A 417 1.80 31.46 -7.71
N LYS A 418 2.70 31.43 -6.70
CA LYS A 418 2.38 31.38 -5.27
C LYS A 418 1.46 30.21 -4.88
N LYS A 419 1.62 29.08 -5.57
CA LYS A 419 0.86 27.82 -5.38
C LYS A 419 1.69 26.64 -5.86
N PRO A 420 1.28 25.39 -5.52
CA PRO A 420 1.89 24.19 -6.07
C PRO A 420 1.67 24.08 -7.59
N VAL A 421 2.73 23.77 -8.34
CA VAL A 421 2.72 23.59 -9.80
C VAL A 421 3.41 22.28 -10.18
N THR A 422 3.06 21.72 -11.34
CA THR A 422 3.78 20.59 -11.93
C THR A 422 5.06 21.06 -12.62
N LEU A 423 5.99 20.14 -12.86
CA LEU A 423 7.19 20.44 -13.65
C LEU A 423 6.84 20.86 -15.08
N ALA A 424 5.79 20.26 -15.67
CA ALA A 424 5.32 20.65 -17.01
C ALA A 424 4.75 22.07 -17.03
N GLU A 425 4.01 22.47 -16.00
CA GLU A 425 3.51 23.85 -15.87
C GLU A 425 4.68 24.84 -15.73
N TYR A 426 5.70 24.52 -14.94
CA TYR A 426 6.91 25.33 -14.80
C TYR A 426 7.61 25.50 -16.16
N VAL A 427 7.92 24.38 -16.85
CA VAL A 427 8.63 24.41 -18.15
C VAL A 427 7.84 25.18 -19.20
N SER A 428 6.49 25.10 -19.18
CA SER A 428 5.66 25.86 -20.13
C SER A 428 5.75 27.40 -19.97
N ARG A 429 6.20 27.88 -18.80
CA ARG A 429 6.37 29.31 -18.49
C ARG A 429 7.82 29.79 -18.59
N MET A 430 8.77 28.85 -18.80
CA MET A 430 10.19 29.20 -18.94
C MET A 430 10.41 30.13 -20.10
N LYS A 431 11.36 31.06 -19.94
CA LYS A 431 11.84 31.90 -21.04
C LYS A 431 12.55 31.03 -22.09
N GLU A 432 12.53 31.44 -23.35
CA GLU A 432 13.10 30.67 -24.46
C GLU A 432 14.61 30.40 -24.26
N GLU A 433 15.32 31.36 -23.68
CA GLU A 433 16.75 31.27 -23.37
C GLU A 433 17.08 30.51 -22.09
N GLN A 434 16.09 30.26 -21.24
CA GLN A 434 16.29 29.58 -19.94
C GLN A 434 16.63 28.11 -20.14
N LYS A 435 17.78 27.69 -19.62
CA LYS A 435 18.29 26.30 -19.73
C LYS A 435 17.89 25.43 -18.53
N PHE A 436 17.71 26.04 -17.36
CA PHE A 436 17.60 25.33 -16.09
C PHE A 436 16.25 25.52 -15.43
N ILE A 437 15.80 24.46 -14.74
CA ILE A 437 14.71 24.50 -13.76
C ILE A 437 15.35 24.92 -12.43
N TYR A 438 15.14 26.17 -12.03
CA TYR A 438 15.71 26.67 -10.79
C TYR A 438 14.91 26.26 -9.57
N TYR A 439 15.60 25.85 -8.51
CA TYR A 439 14.99 25.57 -7.22
C TYR A 439 15.78 26.15 -6.06
N ALA A 440 15.07 26.46 -4.98
CA ALA A 440 15.64 26.85 -3.70
C ALA A 440 15.05 25.99 -2.59
N ALA A 441 15.90 25.42 -1.74
CA ALA A 441 15.49 24.59 -0.62
C ALA A 441 15.60 25.35 0.72
N GLY A 442 14.73 25.02 1.67
CA GLY A 442 14.75 25.59 3.01
C GLY A 442 13.54 25.15 3.85
N GLU A 443 13.58 25.46 5.13
CA GLU A 443 12.61 24.97 6.12
C GLU A 443 11.16 25.45 5.92
N SER A 444 10.98 26.60 5.24
CA SER A 444 9.66 27.17 4.97
C SER A 444 9.67 28.10 3.77
N LEU A 445 8.49 28.27 3.15
CA LEU A 445 8.30 29.17 2.01
C LEU A 445 8.77 30.60 2.34
N GLU A 446 8.52 31.09 3.55
CA GLU A 446 8.90 32.44 3.98
C GLU A 446 10.42 32.60 4.09
N LYS A 447 11.14 31.57 4.58
CA LYS A 447 12.59 31.59 4.65
C LYS A 447 13.22 31.53 3.27
N ILE A 448 12.72 30.65 2.40
CA ILE A 448 13.19 30.56 1.01
C ILE A 448 12.96 31.86 0.24
N ASP A 449 11.81 32.50 0.42
CA ASP A 449 11.48 33.77 -0.27
C ASP A 449 12.43 34.91 0.11
N LYS A 450 13.10 34.84 1.27
CA LYS A 450 14.07 35.83 1.80
C LYS A 450 15.52 35.47 1.54
N LEU A 451 15.80 34.35 0.87
CA LEU A 451 17.18 33.97 0.58
C LEU A 451 17.86 34.97 -0.38
N PRO A 452 18.98 35.58 0.00
CA PRO A 452 19.69 36.52 -0.83
C PRO A 452 20.08 35.98 -2.22
N GLN A 453 20.35 34.67 -2.29
CA GLN A 453 20.73 33.96 -3.50
C GLN A 453 19.61 33.98 -4.57
N THR A 454 18.36 34.21 -4.18
CA THR A 454 17.22 34.32 -5.11
C THR A 454 17.03 35.69 -5.71
N GLU A 455 17.69 36.74 -5.18
CA GLU A 455 17.46 38.14 -5.58
C GLU A 455 17.64 38.37 -7.09
N GLY A 456 18.75 37.94 -7.67
CA GLY A 456 19.04 38.16 -9.09
C GLY A 456 18.03 37.47 -10.01
N LEU A 457 17.67 36.22 -9.71
CA LEU A 457 16.67 35.47 -10.48
C LEU A 457 15.27 36.09 -10.37
N ARG A 458 14.90 36.58 -9.20
CA ARG A 458 13.60 37.24 -8.98
C ARG A 458 13.51 38.56 -9.69
N GLU A 459 14.57 39.39 -9.67
CA GLU A 459 14.63 40.66 -10.43
C GLU A 459 14.54 40.42 -11.95
N SER A 460 15.14 39.35 -12.44
CA SER A 460 15.02 38.96 -13.85
C SER A 460 13.64 38.36 -14.18
N GLY A 461 12.76 38.17 -13.18
CA GLY A 461 11.44 37.57 -13.36
C GLY A 461 11.49 36.07 -13.65
N THR A 462 12.57 35.41 -13.26
CA THR A 462 12.74 33.95 -13.39
C THR A 462 12.00 33.23 -12.28
N GLU A 463 11.16 32.25 -12.63
CA GLU A 463 10.44 31.42 -11.68
C GLU A 463 11.39 30.47 -10.95
N ILE A 464 11.20 30.31 -9.64
CA ILE A 464 11.97 29.40 -8.77
C ILE A 464 11.00 28.44 -8.10
N LEU A 465 11.30 27.14 -8.10
CA LEU A 465 10.59 26.15 -7.31
C LEU A 465 11.10 26.16 -5.88
N TYR A 466 10.19 26.20 -4.90
CA TYR A 466 10.53 26.15 -3.47
C TYR A 466 10.40 24.73 -2.96
N PHE A 467 11.48 24.19 -2.42
CA PHE A 467 11.61 22.87 -1.86
C PHE A 467 11.56 22.97 -0.34
N THR A 468 10.48 22.50 0.25
CA THR A 468 10.23 22.58 1.70
C THR A 468 10.23 21.22 2.40
N GLU A 469 10.35 20.14 1.64
CA GLU A 469 10.44 18.79 2.17
C GLU A 469 11.84 18.22 1.92
N GLU A 470 12.38 17.50 2.89
CA GLU A 470 13.72 16.91 2.82
C GLU A 470 13.95 16.04 1.56
N VAL A 471 12.89 15.40 1.05
CA VAL A 471 12.94 14.54 -0.13
C VAL A 471 13.02 15.33 -1.45
N ASP A 472 12.74 16.63 -1.45
CA ASP A 472 12.63 17.43 -2.69
C ASP A 472 13.94 17.53 -3.46
N GLU A 473 15.05 17.80 -2.77
CA GLU A 473 16.37 17.87 -3.40
C GLU A 473 16.82 16.51 -3.91
N PHE A 474 16.51 15.42 -3.18
CA PHE A 474 16.77 14.07 -3.66
C PHE A 474 15.97 13.74 -4.93
N CYS A 475 14.70 14.22 -5.02
CA CYS A 475 13.92 14.11 -6.26
C CYS A 475 14.61 14.83 -7.43
N ALA A 476 15.06 16.06 -7.23
CA ALA A 476 15.73 16.83 -8.28
C ALA A 476 17.03 16.14 -8.74
N GLN A 477 17.85 15.61 -7.82
CA GLN A 477 19.08 14.88 -8.14
C GLN A 477 18.80 13.60 -8.92
N ILE A 478 17.80 12.82 -8.54
CA ILE A 478 17.44 11.56 -9.21
C ILE A 478 16.81 11.84 -10.59
N LEU A 479 15.96 12.85 -10.69
CA LEU A 479 15.39 13.26 -11.98
C LEU A 479 16.46 13.79 -12.91
N HIS A 480 17.39 14.61 -12.41
CA HIS A 480 18.45 15.31 -13.11
C HIS A 480 17.92 16.27 -14.19
N THR A 481 17.03 15.83 -15.05
CA THR A 481 16.40 16.62 -16.12
C THR A 481 14.90 16.36 -16.20
N PHE A 482 14.14 17.33 -16.67
CA PHE A 482 12.74 17.19 -17.08
C PHE A 482 12.51 17.94 -18.40
N GLN A 483 12.03 17.24 -19.45
CA GLN A 483 11.86 17.78 -20.80
C GLN A 483 13.12 18.52 -21.30
N ASP A 484 14.28 17.85 -21.19
CA ASP A 484 15.60 18.36 -21.58
C ASP A 484 16.09 19.61 -20.81
N LYS A 485 15.40 19.99 -19.74
CA LYS A 485 15.81 21.07 -18.83
C LYS A 485 16.41 20.49 -17.56
N GLU A 486 17.61 20.89 -17.21
CA GLU A 486 18.36 20.43 -16.05
C GLU A 486 17.91 21.16 -14.78
N PHE A 487 17.84 20.44 -13.64
CA PHE A 487 17.60 21.08 -12.34
C PHE A 487 18.86 21.80 -11.87
N ARG A 488 18.67 23.03 -11.35
CA ARG A 488 19.76 23.85 -10.82
C ARG A 488 19.35 24.51 -9.50
N SER A 489 20.17 24.28 -8.46
CA SER A 489 19.99 24.96 -7.19
C SER A 489 20.38 26.43 -7.29
N VAL A 490 19.65 27.31 -6.61
CA VAL A 490 20.07 28.71 -6.45
C VAL A 490 21.38 28.85 -5.66
N LEU A 491 21.80 27.76 -4.99
CA LEU A 491 23.06 27.69 -4.25
C LEU A 491 24.24 27.21 -5.12
N ASP A 492 23.96 26.74 -6.34
CA ASP A 492 25.03 26.30 -7.26
C ASP A 492 25.84 27.50 -7.78
N GLN A 493 27.11 27.27 -8.10
CA GLN A 493 28.04 28.32 -8.48
C GLN A 493 27.69 28.97 -9.82
N GLU A 494 27.22 28.18 -10.78
CA GLU A 494 26.89 28.65 -12.13
C GLU A 494 25.42 29.04 -12.25
N ILE A 495 25.10 30.34 -12.28
CA ILE A 495 23.73 30.82 -12.45
C ILE A 495 23.48 31.47 -13.82
N GLU A 496 24.41 32.24 -14.37
CA GLU A 496 24.25 32.91 -15.68
C GLU A 496 25.60 33.05 -16.41
N GLU A 497 25.65 32.69 -17.70
CA GLU A 497 26.75 33.05 -18.59
C GLU A 497 26.85 34.59 -18.73
N GLY A 498 27.88 35.18 -18.17
CA GLY A 498 28.14 36.62 -18.25
C GLY A 498 28.13 37.36 -16.92
N ALA A 499 27.42 36.88 -15.91
CA ALA A 499 27.53 37.40 -14.54
C ALA A 499 28.87 37.00 -13.90
N GLU A 500 29.40 35.84 -14.28
CA GLU A 500 30.71 35.34 -13.83
C GLU A 500 31.87 36.26 -14.24
N LYS A 501 31.92 36.74 -15.48
CA LYS A 501 32.98 37.62 -15.92
C LYS A 501 33.08 38.91 -15.10
N LYS A 502 31.92 39.50 -14.76
CA LYS A 502 31.90 40.70 -13.91
C LYS A 502 32.35 40.38 -12.47
N ALA A 503 31.97 39.21 -11.95
CA ALA A 503 32.41 38.78 -10.64
C ALA A 503 33.91 38.44 -10.60
N GLU A 504 34.46 37.86 -11.67
CA GLU A 504 35.91 37.62 -11.82
C GLU A 504 36.68 38.94 -11.92
N GLU A 505 36.23 39.90 -12.75
CA GLU A 505 36.82 41.23 -12.84
C GLU A 505 36.80 41.98 -11.50
N ALA A 506 35.71 41.85 -10.74
CA ALA A 506 35.59 42.43 -9.40
C ALA A 506 36.48 41.69 -8.38
N ALA A 507 36.60 40.37 -8.47
CA ALA A 507 37.50 39.61 -7.62
C ALA A 507 38.98 39.97 -7.85
N ASP A 508 39.39 40.15 -9.09
CA ASP A 508 40.74 40.58 -9.44
C ASP A 508 41.03 42.01 -8.90
N ALA A 509 40.06 42.92 -9.01
CA ALA A 509 40.21 44.31 -8.54
C ALA A 509 40.36 44.39 -6.99
N HIS A 510 39.74 43.46 -6.24
CA HIS A 510 39.74 43.47 -4.77
C HIS A 510 40.45 42.23 -4.17
N LYS A 511 41.36 41.61 -4.90
CA LYS A 511 42.04 40.36 -4.55
C LYS A 511 42.64 40.36 -3.12
N ALA A 512 43.26 41.46 -2.71
CA ALA A 512 43.85 41.57 -1.37
C ALA A 512 42.82 41.40 -0.24
N VAL A 513 41.57 41.84 -0.46
CA VAL A 513 40.51 41.68 0.54
C VAL A 513 40.02 40.24 0.58
N PHE A 514 39.83 39.60 -0.58
CA PHE A 514 39.42 38.21 -0.65
C PHE A 514 40.45 37.25 -0.04
N ASP A 515 41.74 37.45 -0.36
CA ASP A 515 42.85 36.68 0.22
C ASP A 515 42.89 36.86 1.75
N PHE A 516 42.74 38.10 2.25
CA PHE A 516 42.69 38.39 3.69
C PHE A 516 41.54 37.69 4.40
N VAL A 517 40.32 37.72 3.83
CA VAL A 517 39.14 37.05 4.39
C VAL A 517 39.34 35.54 4.39
N LYS A 518 39.86 34.98 3.29
CA LYS A 518 40.15 33.54 3.20
C LYS A 518 41.21 33.11 4.24
N GLU A 519 42.26 33.88 4.42
CA GLU A 519 43.29 33.62 5.44
C GLU A 519 42.69 33.69 6.86
N THR A 520 41.82 34.68 7.11
CA THR A 520 41.17 34.85 8.42
C THR A 520 40.25 33.69 8.78
N LEU A 521 39.43 33.21 7.83
CA LEU A 521 38.46 32.15 8.03
C LEU A 521 39.07 30.74 7.89
N GLY A 522 40.23 30.61 7.25
CA GLY A 522 40.96 29.35 7.13
C GLY A 522 40.12 28.23 6.51
N ASP A 523 40.04 27.10 7.21
CA ASP A 523 39.33 25.90 6.77
C ASP A 523 37.79 25.97 6.92
N GLN A 524 37.25 27.04 7.50
CA GLN A 524 35.80 27.22 7.63
C GLN A 524 35.12 27.46 6.27
N VAL A 525 35.85 27.99 5.30
CA VAL A 525 35.38 28.21 3.93
C VAL A 525 36.37 27.58 2.93
N LYS A 526 35.85 26.99 1.87
CA LYS A 526 36.66 26.49 0.75
C LYS A 526 37.24 27.67 -0.04
N GLU A 527 36.40 28.65 -0.29
CA GLU A 527 36.69 29.79 -1.15
C GLU A 527 35.96 31.03 -0.67
N VAL A 528 36.53 32.23 -1.00
CA VAL A 528 35.89 33.52 -0.84
C VAL A 528 35.93 34.23 -2.19
N LYS A 529 34.78 34.67 -2.69
CA LYS A 529 34.67 35.27 -4.03
C LYS A 529 33.71 36.47 -4.08
N ALA A 530 33.79 37.27 -5.15
CA ALA A 530 32.81 38.30 -5.42
C ALA A 530 31.49 37.67 -5.85
N SER A 531 30.37 38.19 -5.37
CA SER A 531 29.05 37.69 -5.71
C SER A 531 28.53 38.32 -7.01
N ALA A 532 28.08 37.48 -7.93
CA ALA A 532 27.36 37.89 -9.13
C ALA A 532 25.84 38.03 -8.88
N ARG A 533 25.34 37.50 -7.77
CA ARG A 533 23.89 37.33 -7.49
C ARG A 533 23.32 38.28 -6.43
N LEU A 534 24.16 38.72 -5.50
CA LEU A 534 23.74 39.62 -4.42
C LEU A 534 23.48 41.04 -4.93
N LYS A 535 22.39 41.65 -4.45
CA LYS A 535 22.00 43.04 -4.72
C LYS A 535 21.93 43.87 -3.45
N SER A 536 21.05 43.52 -2.54
CA SER A 536 20.80 44.28 -1.33
C SER A 536 21.56 43.75 -0.11
N HIS A 537 22.00 42.48 -0.12
CA HIS A 537 22.69 41.84 1.00
C HIS A 537 24.22 41.91 0.84
N PRO A 538 24.96 42.01 1.98
CA PRO A 538 26.43 42.09 1.95
C PRO A 538 27.10 40.77 1.63
N VAL A 539 26.47 39.64 2.00
CA VAL A 539 27.10 38.32 2.03
C VAL A 539 26.08 37.22 1.86
N CYS A 540 26.49 36.10 1.26
CA CYS A 540 25.79 34.82 1.34
C CYS A 540 26.77 33.64 1.31
N LEU A 541 26.26 32.45 1.63
CA LEU A 541 26.96 31.18 1.39
C LEU A 541 26.36 30.48 0.18
N THR A 542 27.26 29.86 -0.60
CA THR A 542 26.91 28.88 -1.64
C THR A 542 27.61 27.56 -1.34
N ALA A 543 27.01 26.47 -1.82
CA ALA A 543 27.58 25.13 -1.63
C ALA A 543 28.56 24.81 -2.77
N GLY A 544 29.59 24.01 -2.47
CA GLY A 544 30.39 23.38 -3.49
C GLY A 544 29.62 22.27 -4.22
N GLU A 545 30.26 21.60 -5.16
CA GLU A 545 29.64 20.51 -5.91
C GLU A 545 29.22 19.35 -5.01
N GLY A 546 28.03 18.83 -5.22
CA GLY A 546 27.56 17.53 -4.72
C GLY A 546 26.65 17.54 -3.51
N LEU A 547 26.86 18.38 -2.49
CA LEU A 547 26.06 18.38 -1.26
C LEU A 547 25.52 19.77 -0.96
N SER A 548 24.20 19.88 -0.80
CA SER A 548 23.55 21.11 -0.35
C SER A 548 23.56 21.26 1.18
N PHE A 549 23.27 22.47 1.68
CA PHE A 549 23.14 22.71 3.11
C PHE A 549 21.94 22.00 3.73
N GLU A 550 20.84 21.85 3.01
CA GLU A 550 19.66 21.11 3.50
C GLU A 550 19.94 19.60 3.57
N MET A 551 20.67 19.05 2.61
CA MET A 551 21.15 17.68 2.67
C MET A 551 22.13 17.46 3.85
N GLU A 552 23.04 18.40 4.10
CA GLU A 552 23.91 18.35 5.28
C GLU A 552 23.09 18.25 6.56
N LYS A 553 22.06 19.14 6.71
CA LYS A 553 21.15 19.11 7.87
C LYS A 553 20.44 17.77 8.02
N TYR A 554 19.96 17.22 6.92
CA TYR A 554 19.31 15.91 6.89
C TYR A 554 20.26 14.79 7.37
N PHE A 555 21.49 14.72 6.82
CA PHE A 555 22.46 13.71 7.23
C PHE A 555 22.88 13.86 8.70
N GLN A 556 23.04 15.09 9.19
CA GLN A 556 23.34 15.35 10.59
C GLN A 556 22.18 14.93 11.51
N ALA A 557 20.92 15.11 11.09
CA ALA A 557 19.73 14.67 11.84
C ALA A 557 19.63 13.14 11.92
N VAL A 558 19.95 12.43 10.82
CA VAL A 558 19.90 10.97 10.75
C VAL A 558 21.11 10.30 11.40
N GLN A 559 22.30 10.91 11.26
CA GLN A 559 23.57 10.44 11.79
C GLN A 559 24.35 11.59 12.44
N PRO A 560 24.07 11.94 13.69
CA PRO A 560 24.69 13.10 14.37
C PRO A 560 26.22 13.07 14.41
N ASP A 561 26.82 11.88 14.39
CA ASP A 561 28.28 11.68 14.41
C ASP A 561 28.91 11.70 13.01
N SER A 562 28.13 11.95 11.95
CA SER A 562 28.66 11.98 10.59
C SER A 562 29.50 13.25 10.37
N ALA A 563 30.70 13.07 9.80
CA ALA A 563 31.57 14.18 9.38
C ALA A 563 31.16 14.78 8.02
N ILE A 564 29.97 14.44 7.51
CA ILE A 564 29.48 14.91 6.21
C ILE A 564 29.08 16.38 6.33
N ARG A 565 29.83 17.25 5.65
CA ARG A 565 29.57 18.69 5.57
C ARG A 565 29.62 19.15 4.12
N ALA A 566 28.72 20.04 3.74
CA ALA A 566 28.79 20.74 2.47
C ALA A 566 30.00 21.69 2.45
N GLU A 567 30.67 21.78 1.31
CA GLU A 567 31.73 22.78 1.13
C GLU A 567 31.11 24.18 1.13
N ARG A 568 31.68 25.09 1.93
CA ARG A 568 31.19 26.45 2.07
C ARG A 568 31.97 27.42 1.21
N ILE A 569 31.30 28.14 0.34
CA ILE A 569 31.89 29.23 -0.46
C ILE A 569 31.23 30.51 0.00
N LEU A 570 32.05 31.47 0.49
CA LEU A 570 31.58 32.78 0.93
C LEU A 570 31.57 33.75 -0.23
N GLU A 571 30.39 34.26 -0.55
CA GLU A 571 30.21 35.29 -1.56
C GLU A 571 30.02 36.65 -0.92
N LEU A 572 30.80 37.63 -1.36
CA LEU A 572 30.76 39.03 -0.87
C LEU A 572 30.23 39.97 -1.96
N ASN A 573 29.34 40.88 -1.61
CA ASN A 573 28.84 41.91 -2.49
C ASN A 573 29.78 43.13 -2.45
N VAL A 574 30.60 43.31 -3.48
CA VAL A 574 31.61 44.38 -3.55
C VAL A 574 31.01 45.80 -3.60
N GLU A 575 29.77 45.92 -4.03
CA GLU A 575 29.06 47.21 -4.09
C GLU A 575 28.42 47.58 -2.73
N HIS A 576 28.34 46.67 -1.80
CA HIS A 576 27.67 46.90 -0.51
C HIS A 576 28.56 47.71 0.45
N PRO A 577 28.01 48.68 1.23
CA PRO A 577 28.77 49.48 2.18
C PRO A 577 29.57 48.66 3.21
N ALA A 578 29.09 47.49 3.60
CA ALA A 578 29.81 46.58 4.53
C ALA A 578 31.12 46.06 3.91
N PHE A 579 31.15 45.76 2.60
CA PHE A 579 32.38 45.37 1.91
C PHE A 579 33.38 46.55 1.85
N GLN A 580 32.93 47.76 1.55
CA GLN A 580 33.77 48.96 1.52
C GLN A 580 34.37 49.24 2.92
N ALA A 581 33.60 49.00 4.00
CA ALA A 581 34.09 49.15 5.36
C ALA A 581 35.15 48.08 5.69
N LEU A 582 34.96 46.81 5.23
CA LEU A 582 35.93 45.74 5.36
C LEU A 582 37.23 46.09 4.60
N GLU A 583 37.13 46.52 3.35
CA GLU A 583 38.27 46.89 2.51
C GLU A 583 39.11 48.01 3.13
N ALA A 584 38.44 49.05 3.62
CA ALA A 584 39.11 50.17 4.33
C ALA A 584 39.82 49.66 5.61
N ALA A 585 39.19 48.71 6.34
CA ALA A 585 39.76 48.16 7.56
C ALA A 585 40.98 47.26 7.28
N VAL A 586 41.00 46.48 6.19
CA VAL A 586 42.15 45.62 5.83
C VAL A 586 43.45 46.39 5.79
N THR A 587 43.39 47.63 5.32
CA THR A 587 44.59 48.51 5.23
C THR A 587 44.84 49.30 6.49
N ALA A 588 43.79 49.79 7.16
CA ALA A 588 43.93 50.74 8.28
C ALA A 588 44.00 50.05 9.65
N ASP A 589 43.28 48.93 9.86
CA ASP A 589 43.16 48.19 11.15
C ASP A 589 42.87 46.72 10.89
N PRO A 590 43.90 45.91 10.64
CA PRO A 590 43.74 44.47 10.31
C PRO A 590 43.00 43.68 11.41
N GLU A 591 43.11 44.03 12.68
CA GLU A 591 42.40 43.33 13.75
C GLU A 591 40.88 43.61 13.67
N LYS A 592 40.48 44.85 13.31
CA LYS A 592 39.09 45.17 13.07
C LYS A 592 38.59 44.50 11.78
N ALA A 593 39.43 44.37 10.74
CA ALA A 593 39.11 43.67 9.53
C ALA A 593 38.83 42.18 9.78
N LYS A 594 39.58 41.53 10.63
CA LYS A 594 39.31 40.13 11.03
C LYS A 594 37.92 40.00 11.70
N LYS A 595 37.56 40.95 12.57
CA LYS A 595 36.24 40.98 13.21
C LYS A 595 35.12 41.13 12.17
N TYR A 596 35.30 41.98 11.19
CA TYR A 596 34.35 42.17 10.08
C TYR A 596 34.22 40.87 9.26
N ALA A 597 35.33 40.21 8.91
CA ALA A 597 35.32 38.96 8.15
C ALA A 597 34.56 37.86 8.88
N THR A 598 34.84 37.69 10.19
CA THR A 598 34.14 36.71 11.05
C THR A 598 32.65 37.04 11.14
N LEU A 599 32.29 38.32 11.37
CA LEU A 599 30.89 38.75 11.48
C LEU A 599 30.12 38.49 10.18
N LEU A 600 30.70 38.80 9.02
CA LEU A 600 30.06 38.55 7.73
C LEU A 600 29.86 37.04 7.47
N TYR A 601 30.83 36.19 7.87
CA TYR A 601 30.70 34.75 7.76
C TYR A 601 29.60 34.20 8.69
N ASP A 602 29.56 34.64 9.93
CA ASP A 602 28.52 34.24 10.88
C ASP A 602 27.11 34.66 10.42
N GLN A 603 26.99 35.87 9.85
CA GLN A 603 25.75 36.33 9.25
C GLN A 603 25.34 35.45 8.06
N ALA A 604 26.31 35.04 7.23
CA ALA A 604 26.05 34.15 6.10
C ALA A 604 25.58 32.76 6.54
N LEU A 605 26.14 32.22 7.66
CA LEU A 605 25.66 30.99 8.30
C LEU A 605 24.19 31.12 8.76
N LEU A 606 23.88 32.23 9.48
CA LEU A 606 22.51 32.50 9.94
C LEU A 606 21.50 32.59 8.80
N ILE A 607 21.88 33.27 7.70
CA ILE A 607 21.05 33.41 6.50
C ILE A 607 20.81 32.04 5.86
N ALA A 608 21.84 31.19 5.80
CA ALA A 608 21.75 29.83 5.29
C ALA A 608 21.01 28.86 6.24
N GLY A 609 20.60 29.33 7.42
CA GLY A 609 19.96 28.48 8.44
C GLY A 609 20.91 27.44 9.04
N LEU A 610 22.21 27.68 8.98
CA LEU A 610 23.24 26.86 9.60
C LEU A 610 23.52 27.32 11.04
N PRO A 611 23.89 26.40 11.95
CA PRO A 611 24.20 26.77 13.32
C PRO A 611 25.52 27.56 13.38
N LEU A 612 25.57 28.56 14.27
CA LEU A 612 26.80 29.22 14.65
C LEU A 612 27.63 28.29 15.57
N GLU A 613 28.94 28.24 15.38
CA GLU A 613 29.84 27.49 16.27
C GLU A 613 29.94 28.17 17.64
N ASP A 614 29.99 29.52 17.68
CA ASP A 614 30.03 30.34 18.90
C ASP A 614 28.98 31.48 18.85
N PRO A 615 27.70 31.20 19.23
CA PRO A 615 26.67 32.24 19.31
C PRO A 615 26.96 33.37 20.29
N SER A 616 27.71 33.08 21.38
CA SER A 616 28.09 34.07 22.37
C SER A 616 29.12 35.04 21.82
N GLY A 617 30.17 34.50 21.17
CA GLY A 617 31.21 35.28 20.51
C GLY A 617 30.63 36.18 19.39
N TYR A 618 29.68 35.66 18.61
CA TYR A 618 28.94 36.48 17.66
C TYR A 618 28.24 37.68 18.29
N THR A 619 27.54 37.45 19.40
CA THR A 619 26.82 38.53 20.14
C THR A 619 27.80 39.56 20.68
N ASP A 620 28.90 39.12 21.30
CA ASP A 620 29.95 40.00 21.84
C ASP A 620 30.58 40.83 20.73
N LEU A 621 30.85 40.23 19.57
CA LEU A 621 31.43 40.90 18.40
C LEU A 621 30.49 41.99 17.87
N VAL A 622 29.18 41.69 17.71
CA VAL A 622 28.17 42.67 17.32
C VAL A 622 28.13 43.85 18.32
N CYS A 623 28.10 43.58 19.63
CA CYS A 623 28.08 44.61 20.68
C CYS A 623 29.33 45.44 20.68
N GLU A 624 30.51 44.85 20.40
CA GLU A 624 31.76 45.60 20.32
C GLU A 624 31.78 46.56 19.14
N LEU A 625 31.27 46.13 17.96
CA LEU A 625 31.22 46.95 16.75
C LEU A 625 30.12 48.04 16.78
N MET A 626 29.20 47.99 17.74
CA MET A 626 28.22 49.05 18.01
C MET A 626 28.76 50.23 18.85
N LYS A 627 29.97 50.09 19.43
CA LYS A 627 30.65 51.13 20.21
C LYS A 627 31.50 52.01 19.30
#